data_870a4d02206344f9dc1a8a1592078479
#
_entry.id   870a4d02206344f9dc1a8a1592078479
#
_cell.length_a   1.000
_cell.length_b   1.000
_cell.length_c   1.000
_cell.angle_alpha   90.00
_cell.angle_beta   90.00
_cell.angle_gamma   90.00
#
_symmetry.space_group_name_H-M   'P 1'
#
loop_
_entity.id
_entity.type
_entity.pdbx_description
1 polymer ?
#
loop_
_entity_poly.entity_id
_entity_poly.type
_entity_poly.pdbx_seq_one_letter_code
_entity_poly.pdbx_strand_id
1 'polypeptide(L)'
;MRRSSARPLRGVLTRGALATTAVAVSLAVSGQGIASAEPSGRPPAGPAARAAAGIGTTEIQRVDAAAVVRLDPTPDVLLLSDHDFIHALWQKADEGGEKLDSVRTGAERAMASTAAADHVAFIVTGVHEAYRQDQQRERDKADAERAARLARQQALLVIGIPSTPELLALSDDNFVRAVLRHEASGPEVRAAAAKALAADAAAWREFIVNGAREAHRKDVAKELEELEEKDRQEAERRRNEAARKNVAALFRVPVTQSLLDLADDNFIREMLRMAPADLNGSELYRAAQQAVLSSDAAAWQAFIHTGADAAYKRDDDARREKVAEANRVLARQILATAEQSPFTPNLVASAKAALAAGDVRVAEFLSESGQKRARRQSLAMRVTTTPESWLTLRHSGAAGQPVTVGPPPSPQNVPLRQNSTWLVLPSLAGQAGCFSFEAASMPGHYLKGTTAQGAVVLGANNDTKAFKDSATWCPNLNGWVPNKPAGAWFTWQATAGYQVRVNARNELLTDGWYGEWRDLLTRFPAWEVVPPAAS
;
A
#
# COMPACT_ATOMS: atom_id res chain seq x y z
N MET A 1 11.82 65.80 -35.89
CA MET A 1 12.68 66.76 -35.11
C MET A 1 12.42 66.59 -33.62
N ARG A 2 13.52 66.52 -32.92
CA ARG A 2 13.71 66.59 -31.44
C ARG A 2 13.36 65.33 -30.62
N ARG A 3 14.47 64.72 -30.29
CA ARG A 3 14.83 63.83 -29.16
C ARG A 3 14.45 64.44 -27.82
N SER A 4 14.05 63.63 -26.89
CA SER A 4 14.55 63.80 -25.50
C SER A 4 14.49 62.44 -24.80
N SER A 5 15.64 62.14 -24.28
CA SER A 5 16.06 61.01 -23.46
C SER A 5 15.72 61.24 -22.01
N ALA A 6 15.32 60.23 -21.30
CA ALA A 6 15.52 60.15 -19.84
C ALA A 6 15.87 58.74 -19.40
N ARG A 7 16.92 58.64 -18.63
CA ARG A 7 17.66 57.49 -18.11
C ARG A 7 16.97 56.82 -16.92
N PRO A 8 17.38 55.60 -16.57
CA PRO A 8 16.71 54.74 -15.59
C PRO A 8 17.23 54.96 -14.17
N LEU A 9 16.35 54.79 -13.20
CA LEU A 9 16.69 54.66 -11.79
C LEU A 9 16.91 53.17 -11.44
N ARG A 10 18.14 52.89 -10.99
CA ARG A 10 18.55 51.62 -10.38
C ARG A 10 17.88 51.50 -9.01
N GLY A 11 17.02 50.52 -8.85
CA GLY A 11 16.54 50.05 -7.55
C GLY A 11 17.34 48.83 -7.09
N VAL A 12 17.87 48.93 -5.91
CA VAL A 12 18.74 47.99 -5.20
C VAL A 12 17.99 46.71 -4.87
N LEU A 13 18.51 45.58 -5.33
CA LEU A 13 18.10 44.24 -4.92
C LEU A 13 18.68 43.94 -3.53
N THR A 14 17.86 43.98 -2.50
CA THR A 14 18.16 43.32 -1.22
C THR A 14 17.81 41.84 -1.31
N ARG A 15 18.85 41.02 -1.33
CA ARG A 15 18.77 39.56 -1.16
C ARG A 15 18.36 39.28 0.28
N GLY A 16 17.13 38.87 0.49
CA GLY A 16 16.69 38.18 1.70
C GLY A 16 17.07 36.71 1.63
N ALA A 17 18.07 36.33 2.40
CA ALA A 17 18.43 34.93 2.60
C ALA A 17 17.36 34.25 3.46
N LEU A 18 16.61 33.34 2.89
CA LEU A 18 15.79 32.41 3.65
C LEU A 18 16.71 31.30 4.18
N ALA A 19 16.95 31.32 5.46
CA ALA A 19 17.62 30.28 6.19
C ALA A 19 16.65 29.07 6.33
N THR A 20 16.91 28.02 5.60
CA THR A 20 16.31 26.69 5.83
C THR A 20 16.99 26.08 7.05
N THR A 21 16.32 26.09 8.18
CA THR A 21 16.70 25.29 9.35
C THR A 21 16.38 23.83 9.09
N ALA A 22 17.40 23.08 8.67
CA ALA A 22 17.38 21.63 8.71
C ALA A 22 17.51 21.20 10.17
N VAL A 23 16.47 20.65 10.76
CA VAL A 23 16.54 19.97 12.05
C VAL A 23 17.14 18.60 11.80
N ALA A 24 18.45 18.49 12.00
CA ALA A 24 19.15 17.22 12.11
C ALA A 24 18.94 16.71 13.54
N VAL A 25 18.14 15.68 13.71
CA VAL A 25 18.07 14.93 14.96
C VAL A 25 19.28 14.01 15.01
N SER A 26 20.34 14.46 15.67
CA SER A 26 21.50 13.66 16.02
C SER A 26 21.16 12.87 17.29
N LEU A 27 20.99 11.57 17.18
CA LEU A 27 20.99 10.66 18.32
C LEU A 27 22.44 10.49 18.81
N ALA A 28 22.81 11.27 19.83
CA ALA A 28 24.02 11.04 20.59
C ALA A 28 23.76 9.93 21.61
N VAL A 29 24.36 8.78 21.37
CA VAL A 29 24.52 7.72 22.38
C VAL A 29 25.65 8.15 23.31
N SER A 30 25.32 8.69 24.48
CA SER A 30 26.27 8.88 25.57
C SER A 30 26.17 7.69 26.51
N GLY A 31 27.17 6.81 26.43
CA GLY A 31 27.44 5.82 27.47
C GLY A 31 27.93 6.49 28.75
N GLN A 32 27.28 6.23 29.85
CA GLN A 32 27.88 6.39 31.18
C GLN A 32 27.64 5.14 31.98
N GLY A 33 28.74 4.47 32.27
CA GLY A 33 28.78 3.40 33.23
C GLY A 33 28.54 3.91 34.65
N ILE A 34 27.78 3.17 35.41
CA ILE A 34 27.77 3.27 36.87
C ILE A 34 27.92 1.86 37.45
N ALA A 35 28.79 1.85 38.44
CA ALA A 35 29.32 0.66 39.12
C ALA A 35 28.28 -0.04 40.01
N SER A 36 28.54 -1.30 40.15
CA SER A 36 28.13 -2.35 41.07
C SER A 36 27.57 -1.95 42.42
N ALA A 37 26.42 -2.56 42.75
CA ALA A 37 26.13 -3.05 44.10
C ALA A 37 25.38 -4.38 43.97
N GLU A 38 26.01 -5.47 44.39
CA GLU A 38 25.37 -6.77 44.60
C GLU A 38 24.37 -6.70 45.77
N PRO A 39 23.27 -7.44 45.67
CA PRO A 39 22.96 -8.39 46.70
C PRO A 39 22.61 -9.78 46.13
N SER A 40 23.15 -10.78 46.83
CA SER A 40 22.95 -12.19 46.65
C SER A 40 21.48 -12.59 46.62
N GLY A 41 21.03 -13.06 45.46
CA GLY A 41 19.75 -13.74 45.27
C GLY A 41 19.89 -14.63 44.03
N ARG A 42 19.65 -15.92 44.19
CA ARG A 42 19.71 -17.03 43.22
C ARG A 42 19.44 -16.59 41.78
N PRO A 43 20.34 -16.85 40.85
CA PRO A 43 20.16 -16.30 39.49
C PRO A 43 18.93 -16.90 38.81
N PRO A 44 18.08 -16.08 38.15
CA PRO A 44 17.17 -16.59 37.15
C PRO A 44 17.99 -17.22 36.05
N ALA A 45 17.45 -18.24 35.39
CA ALA A 45 18.12 -18.96 34.30
C ALA A 45 18.83 -17.96 33.36
N GLY A 46 20.18 -18.03 33.31
CA GLY A 46 21.01 -16.98 32.84
C GLY A 46 20.93 -16.78 31.32
N PRO A 47 21.53 -15.68 30.80
CA PRO A 47 21.55 -15.35 29.38
C PRO A 47 22.09 -16.46 28.49
N ALA A 48 22.86 -17.41 29.02
CA ALA A 48 23.40 -18.54 28.25
C ALA A 48 22.34 -19.58 27.82
N ALA A 49 21.29 -19.82 28.61
CA ALA A 49 20.21 -20.74 28.24
C ALA A 49 19.26 -20.11 27.19
N ARG A 50 19.08 -18.78 27.25
CA ARG A 50 18.35 -18.02 26.25
C ARG A 50 19.09 -17.90 24.92
N ALA A 51 20.40 -17.68 24.97
CA ALA A 51 21.25 -17.63 23.77
C ALA A 51 21.30 -18.98 23.05
N ALA A 52 21.27 -20.11 23.78
CA ALA A 52 21.23 -21.46 23.19
C ALA A 52 19.87 -21.76 22.50
N ALA A 53 18.80 -21.08 22.90
CA ALA A 53 17.47 -21.20 22.29
C ALA A 53 17.20 -20.15 21.21
N GLY A 54 18.15 -19.24 20.92
CA GLY A 54 17.94 -18.13 19.99
C GLY A 54 16.97 -17.07 20.51
N ILE A 55 16.85 -16.91 21.84
CA ILE A 55 15.99 -15.94 22.52
C ILE A 55 16.86 -14.80 23.06
N GLY A 56 16.84 -13.66 22.37
CA GLY A 56 17.51 -12.42 22.78
C GLY A 56 16.56 -11.38 23.40
N THR A 57 15.25 -11.66 23.39
CA THR A 57 14.19 -10.75 23.89
C THR A 57 13.62 -11.23 25.21
N THR A 58 13.07 -10.30 26.00
CA THR A 58 12.38 -10.62 27.27
C THR A 58 10.92 -11.03 26.99
N GLU A 59 10.32 -11.74 27.95
CA GLU A 59 8.90 -12.12 27.88
C GLU A 59 7.99 -10.89 27.73
N ILE A 60 8.26 -9.82 28.49
CA ILE A 60 7.49 -8.56 28.41
C ILE A 60 7.56 -7.98 26.99
N GLN A 61 8.74 -7.90 26.38
CA GLN A 61 8.91 -7.40 25.01
C GLN A 61 8.14 -8.24 24.00
N ARG A 62 8.05 -9.54 24.19
CA ARG A 62 7.30 -10.45 23.33
C ARG A 62 5.79 -10.30 23.52
N VAL A 63 5.32 -10.17 24.76
CA VAL A 63 3.90 -9.89 25.04
C VAL A 63 3.48 -8.57 24.40
N ASP A 64 4.30 -7.52 24.53
CA ASP A 64 4.03 -6.22 23.90
C ASP A 64 4.01 -6.33 22.37
N ALA A 65 4.97 -7.04 21.78
CA ALA A 65 5.02 -7.26 20.34
C ALA A 65 3.82 -8.10 19.83
N ALA A 66 3.44 -9.16 20.56
CA ALA A 66 2.28 -9.99 20.24
C ALA A 66 0.97 -9.18 20.28
N ALA A 67 0.83 -8.28 21.25
CA ALA A 67 -0.34 -7.42 21.38
C ALA A 67 -0.56 -6.52 20.15
N VAL A 68 0.51 -6.11 19.46
CA VAL A 68 0.46 -5.28 18.24
C VAL A 68 -0.39 -5.93 17.14
N VAL A 69 -0.21 -7.23 16.93
CA VAL A 69 -0.90 -8.00 15.89
C VAL A 69 -2.05 -8.85 16.44
N ARG A 70 -2.37 -8.71 17.73
CA ARG A 70 -3.37 -9.52 18.42
C ARG A 70 -3.06 -11.03 18.39
N LEU A 71 -1.78 -11.36 18.48
CA LEU A 71 -1.33 -12.73 18.68
C LEU A 71 -1.51 -13.09 20.14
N ASP A 72 -2.13 -14.24 20.42
CA ASP A 72 -2.28 -14.73 21.80
C ASP A 72 -0.89 -15.14 22.33
N PRO A 73 -0.38 -14.50 23.40
CA PRO A 73 0.95 -14.76 23.94
C PRO A 73 0.96 -16.01 24.84
N THR A 74 0.61 -17.15 24.29
CA THR A 74 0.66 -18.43 25.04
C THR A 74 2.10 -18.77 25.44
N PRO A 75 2.31 -19.57 26.51
CA PRO A 75 3.66 -19.98 26.91
C PRO A 75 4.47 -20.60 25.78
N ASP A 76 3.84 -21.38 24.91
CA ASP A 76 4.52 -22.02 23.77
C ASP A 76 5.00 -20.96 22.75
N VAL A 77 4.22 -19.91 22.50
CA VAL A 77 4.59 -18.79 21.64
C VAL A 77 5.72 -17.97 22.26
N LEU A 78 5.65 -17.73 23.57
CA LEU A 78 6.66 -16.94 24.27
C LEU A 78 8.00 -17.67 24.44
N LEU A 79 8.05 -18.98 24.28
CA LEU A 79 9.26 -19.80 24.34
C LEU A 79 9.91 -20.09 22.97
N LEU A 80 9.33 -19.61 21.88
CA LEU A 80 9.92 -19.72 20.54
C LEU A 80 11.28 -19.01 20.46
N SER A 81 12.12 -19.35 19.50
CA SER A 81 13.27 -18.51 19.15
C SER A 81 12.78 -17.12 18.71
N ASP A 82 13.64 -16.09 18.77
CA ASP A 82 13.26 -14.75 18.27
C ASP A 82 12.81 -14.81 16.82
N HIS A 83 13.49 -15.61 16.00
CA HIS A 83 13.11 -15.82 14.60
C HIS A 83 11.73 -16.47 14.45
N ASP A 84 11.46 -17.55 15.20
CA ASP A 84 10.17 -18.25 15.12
C ASP A 84 9.04 -17.42 15.71
N PHE A 85 9.34 -16.59 16.71
CA PHE A 85 8.41 -15.62 17.25
C PHE A 85 8.05 -14.55 16.23
N ILE A 86 9.04 -14.02 15.46
CA ILE A 86 8.78 -13.09 14.34
C ILE A 86 7.93 -13.77 13.28
N HIS A 87 8.16 -15.05 13.01
CA HIS A 87 7.33 -15.79 12.07
C HIS A 87 5.87 -15.92 12.54
N ALA A 88 5.65 -16.14 13.84
CA ALA A 88 4.29 -16.12 14.41
C ALA A 88 3.64 -14.74 14.29
N LEU A 89 4.39 -13.65 14.51
CA LEU A 89 3.92 -12.29 14.27
C LEU A 89 3.59 -12.05 12.80
N TRP A 90 4.45 -12.54 11.88
CA TRP A 90 4.23 -12.46 10.44
C TRP A 90 2.95 -13.17 10.00
N GLN A 91 2.73 -14.40 10.47
CA GLN A 91 1.51 -15.15 10.16
C GLN A 91 0.26 -14.37 10.58
N LYS A 92 0.31 -13.79 11.77
CA LYS A 92 -0.82 -13.00 12.28
C LYS A 92 -1.00 -11.70 11.53
N ALA A 93 0.09 -11.07 11.09
CA ALA A 93 0.03 -9.88 10.25
C ALA A 93 -0.50 -10.20 8.83
N ASP A 94 -0.15 -11.36 8.28
CA ASP A 94 -0.66 -11.81 6.98
C ASP A 94 -2.18 -12.09 7.01
N GLU A 95 -2.69 -12.67 8.10
CA GLU A 95 -4.15 -12.77 8.35
C GLU A 95 -4.83 -11.38 8.40
N GLY A 96 -4.13 -10.36 8.88
CA GLY A 96 -4.61 -8.97 8.94
C GLY A 96 -4.69 -8.27 7.57
N GLY A 97 -4.08 -8.83 6.54
CA GLY A 97 -4.08 -8.35 5.16
C GLY A 97 -3.49 -6.95 5.03
N GLU A 98 -4.11 -6.09 4.21
CA GLU A 98 -3.62 -4.72 3.91
C GLU A 98 -3.39 -3.85 5.16
N LYS A 99 -4.09 -4.13 6.26
CA LYS A 99 -4.02 -3.33 7.49
C LYS A 99 -2.72 -3.51 8.27
N LEU A 100 -1.97 -4.57 7.99
CA LEU A 100 -0.72 -4.91 8.68
C LEU A 100 0.45 -5.13 7.68
N ASP A 101 0.39 -4.51 6.52
CA ASP A 101 1.39 -4.65 5.45
C ASP A 101 2.79 -4.20 5.87
N SER A 102 2.92 -3.13 6.65
CA SER A 102 4.21 -2.65 7.14
C SER A 102 4.78 -3.62 8.18
N VAL A 103 3.92 -4.15 9.06
CA VAL A 103 4.31 -5.19 10.04
C VAL A 103 4.77 -6.44 9.32
N ARG A 104 4.00 -6.92 8.33
CA ARG A 104 4.34 -8.07 7.50
C ARG A 104 5.69 -7.89 6.80
N THR A 105 5.89 -6.75 6.13
CA THR A 105 7.13 -6.42 5.42
C THR A 105 8.32 -6.31 6.38
N GLY A 106 8.12 -5.71 7.54
CA GLY A 106 9.13 -5.61 8.59
C GLY A 106 9.55 -6.98 9.14
N ALA A 107 8.58 -7.87 9.38
CA ALA A 107 8.81 -9.23 9.81
C ALA A 107 9.55 -10.05 8.73
N GLU A 108 9.17 -9.93 7.45
CA GLU A 108 9.86 -10.56 6.32
C GLU A 108 11.34 -10.14 6.25
N ARG A 109 11.60 -8.84 6.46
CA ARG A 109 12.96 -8.31 6.49
C ARG A 109 13.77 -8.86 7.67
N ALA A 110 13.18 -8.89 8.86
CA ALA A 110 13.83 -9.42 10.03
C ALA A 110 14.15 -10.91 9.87
N MET A 111 13.20 -11.71 9.36
CA MET A 111 13.41 -13.14 9.09
C MET A 111 14.43 -13.42 7.99
N ALA A 112 14.61 -12.51 7.05
CA ALA A 112 15.63 -12.63 6.00
C ALA A 112 17.05 -12.39 6.54
N SER A 113 17.19 -11.70 7.67
CA SER A 113 18.48 -11.46 8.32
C SER A 113 18.94 -12.69 9.09
N THR A 114 20.24 -12.97 9.04
CA THR A 114 20.90 -14.00 9.85
C THR A 114 21.42 -13.45 11.17
N ALA A 115 21.34 -12.14 11.39
CA ALA A 115 21.83 -11.46 12.59
C ALA A 115 20.76 -11.47 13.70
N ALA A 116 21.07 -12.11 14.83
CA ALA A 116 20.18 -12.13 15.98
C ALA A 116 19.80 -10.72 16.48
N ALA A 117 20.70 -9.74 16.30
CA ALA A 117 20.41 -8.34 16.66
C ALA A 117 19.25 -7.74 15.88
N ASP A 118 19.07 -8.11 14.60
CA ASP A 118 17.98 -7.61 13.79
C ASP A 118 16.64 -8.22 14.20
N HIS A 119 16.64 -9.49 14.65
CA HIS A 119 15.47 -10.13 15.21
C HIS A 119 15.04 -9.42 16.50
N VAL A 120 15.99 -9.19 17.42
CA VAL A 120 15.73 -8.45 18.66
C VAL A 120 15.23 -7.04 18.36
N ALA A 121 15.88 -6.31 17.46
CA ALA A 121 15.49 -4.96 17.07
C ALA A 121 14.06 -4.91 16.51
N PHE A 122 13.67 -5.89 15.70
CA PHE A 122 12.31 -5.95 15.17
C PHE A 122 11.30 -6.22 16.29
N ILE A 123 11.53 -7.18 17.16
CA ILE A 123 10.59 -7.50 18.25
C ILE A 123 10.44 -6.32 19.22
N VAL A 124 11.55 -5.65 19.58
CA VAL A 124 11.54 -4.60 20.60
C VAL A 124 10.98 -3.28 20.09
N THR A 125 11.32 -2.90 18.85
CA THR A 125 10.95 -1.58 18.30
C THR A 125 10.31 -1.65 16.93
N GLY A 126 10.82 -2.50 16.04
CA GLY A 126 10.44 -2.54 14.62
C GLY A 126 8.97 -2.87 14.41
N VAL A 127 8.41 -3.82 15.15
CA VAL A 127 6.99 -4.19 15.05
C VAL A 127 6.08 -3.03 15.45
N HIS A 128 6.42 -2.30 16.50
CA HIS A 128 5.65 -1.15 16.96
C HIS A 128 5.72 0.03 15.99
N GLU A 129 6.88 0.26 15.38
CA GLU A 129 7.06 1.29 14.36
C GLU A 129 6.29 0.96 13.10
N ALA A 130 6.39 -0.28 12.62
CA ALA A 130 5.65 -0.77 11.47
C ALA A 130 4.13 -0.69 11.70
N TYR A 131 3.66 -1.07 12.87
CA TYR A 131 2.24 -0.95 13.23
C TYR A 131 1.76 0.50 13.26
N ARG A 132 2.58 1.43 13.81
CA ARG A 132 2.23 2.86 13.77
C ARG A 132 2.12 3.38 12.34
N GLN A 133 2.99 2.93 11.42
CA GLN A 133 2.91 3.27 10.00
C GLN A 133 1.61 2.72 9.38
N ASP A 134 1.26 1.47 9.65
CA ASP A 134 0.01 0.88 9.19
C ASP A 134 -1.21 1.62 9.75
N GLN A 135 -1.23 1.92 11.05
CA GLN A 135 -2.30 2.70 11.67
C GLN A 135 -2.43 4.10 11.08
N GLN A 136 -1.32 4.76 10.80
CA GLN A 136 -1.35 6.08 10.17
C GLN A 136 -1.88 5.99 8.73
N ARG A 137 -1.43 5.00 7.96
CA ARG A 137 -1.92 4.76 6.60
C ARG A 137 -3.42 4.47 6.56
N GLU A 138 -3.91 3.63 7.49
CA GLU A 138 -5.35 3.34 7.59
C GLU A 138 -6.17 4.58 7.97
N ARG A 139 -5.65 5.44 8.86
CA ARG A 139 -6.29 6.73 9.17
C ARG A 139 -6.33 7.64 7.97
N ASP A 140 -5.20 7.81 7.27
CA ASP A 140 -5.12 8.66 6.08
C ASP A 140 -6.05 8.16 4.97
N LYS A 141 -6.16 6.83 4.80
CA LYS A 141 -7.09 6.19 3.86
C LYS A 141 -8.56 6.44 4.26
N ALA A 142 -8.88 6.24 5.53
CA ALA A 142 -10.23 6.50 6.04
C ALA A 142 -10.60 8.00 5.94
N ASP A 143 -9.64 8.90 6.17
CA ASP A 143 -9.85 10.34 6.01
C ASP A 143 -10.07 10.73 4.55
N ALA A 144 -9.32 10.11 3.62
CA ALA A 144 -9.51 10.32 2.19
C ALA A 144 -10.87 9.79 1.70
N GLU A 145 -11.31 8.62 2.18
CA GLU A 145 -12.62 8.05 1.86
C GLU A 145 -13.75 8.94 2.40
N ARG A 146 -13.63 9.44 3.65
CA ARG A 146 -14.58 10.40 4.22
C ARG A 146 -14.64 11.68 3.40
N ALA A 147 -13.47 12.22 3.02
CA ALA A 147 -13.38 13.40 2.20
C ALA A 147 -14.01 13.20 0.81
N ALA A 148 -13.78 12.04 0.18
CA ALA A 148 -14.40 11.70 -1.11
C ALA A 148 -15.93 11.62 -1.01
N ARG A 149 -16.45 11.01 0.05
CA ARG A 149 -17.90 10.97 0.32
C ARG A 149 -18.48 12.37 0.52
N LEU A 150 -17.78 13.21 1.28
CA LEU A 150 -18.21 14.60 1.49
C LEU A 150 -18.16 15.42 0.20
N ALA A 151 -17.13 15.23 -0.63
CA ALA A 151 -17.04 15.90 -1.94
C ALA A 151 -18.24 15.54 -2.83
N ARG A 152 -18.61 14.26 -2.89
CA ARG A 152 -19.82 13.82 -3.61
C ARG A 152 -21.08 14.47 -3.05
N GLN A 153 -21.23 14.48 -1.73
CA GLN A 153 -22.37 15.14 -1.07
C GLN A 153 -22.45 16.63 -1.42
N GLN A 154 -21.33 17.33 -1.40
CA GLN A 154 -21.25 18.75 -1.74
C GLN A 154 -21.59 18.99 -3.21
N ALA A 155 -21.07 18.16 -4.13
CA ALA A 155 -21.40 18.24 -5.55
C ALA A 155 -22.92 18.08 -5.79
N LEU A 156 -23.53 17.07 -5.17
CA LEU A 156 -24.99 16.85 -5.27
C LEU A 156 -25.77 18.02 -4.69
N LEU A 157 -25.37 18.51 -3.51
CA LEU A 157 -26.07 19.61 -2.83
C LEU A 157 -26.10 20.89 -3.68
N VAL A 158 -24.97 21.23 -4.32
CA VAL A 158 -24.87 22.43 -5.15
C VAL A 158 -25.75 22.33 -6.40
N ILE A 159 -25.81 21.15 -7.02
CA ILE A 159 -26.64 20.91 -8.22
C ILE A 159 -28.12 20.80 -7.84
N GLY A 160 -28.45 20.56 -6.57
CA GLY A 160 -29.83 20.33 -6.11
C GLY A 160 -30.28 18.89 -6.21
N ILE A 161 -29.34 17.95 -6.26
CA ILE A 161 -29.63 16.52 -6.27
C ILE A 161 -29.68 16.01 -4.82
N PRO A 162 -30.74 15.31 -4.37
CA PRO A 162 -30.78 14.72 -3.05
C PRO A 162 -29.64 13.71 -2.85
N SER A 163 -28.85 13.87 -1.78
CA SER A 163 -27.76 12.96 -1.47
C SER A 163 -28.31 11.72 -0.76
N THR A 164 -28.32 10.59 -1.45
CA THR A 164 -28.70 9.29 -0.87
C THR A 164 -27.46 8.47 -0.53
N PRO A 165 -27.52 7.55 0.45
CA PRO A 165 -26.41 6.66 0.79
C PRO A 165 -25.88 5.89 -0.42
N GLU A 166 -26.77 5.47 -1.33
CA GLU A 166 -26.45 4.73 -2.55
C GLU A 166 -25.60 5.57 -3.50
N LEU A 167 -25.98 6.83 -3.72
CA LEU A 167 -25.21 7.75 -4.57
C LEU A 167 -23.83 8.04 -3.97
N LEU A 168 -23.76 8.21 -2.65
CA LEU A 168 -22.50 8.49 -1.96
C LEU A 168 -21.53 7.29 -1.93
N ALA A 169 -22.06 6.07 -2.07
CA ALA A 169 -21.26 4.83 -2.09
C ALA A 169 -20.75 4.44 -3.49
N LEU A 170 -21.19 5.11 -4.55
CA LEU A 170 -20.77 4.82 -5.91
C LEU A 170 -19.26 5.05 -6.11
N SER A 171 -18.65 4.32 -7.03
CA SER A 171 -17.34 4.68 -7.59
C SER A 171 -17.40 6.03 -8.30
N ASP A 172 -16.25 6.68 -8.46
CA ASP A 172 -16.20 8.03 -9.03
C ASP A 172 -16.83 8.10 -10.44
N ASP A 173 -16.54 7.11 -11.30
CA ASP A 173 -17.14 7.03 -12.64
C ASP A 173 -18.66 6.85 -12.61
N ASN A 174 -19.15 5.95 -11.75
CA ASN A 174 -20.58 5.70 -11.62
C ASN A 174 -21.32 6.89 -10.98
N PHE A 175 -20.66 7.58 -10.06
CA PHE A 175 -21.20 8.82 -9.51
C PHE A 175 -21.32 9.91 -10.58
N VAL A 176 -20.27 10.13 -11.41
CA VAL A 176 -20.32 11.09 -12.50
C VAL A 176 -21.41 10.72 -13.52
N ARG A 177 -21.61 9.42 -13.83
CA ARG A 177 -22.71 8.94 -14.67
C ARG A 177 -24.09 9.23 -14.06
N ALA A 178 -24.22 9.05 -12.75
CA ALA A 178 -25.49 9.35 -12.06
C ALA A 178 -25.80 10.85 -12.14
N VAL A 179 -24.83 11.72 -11.88
CA VAL A 179 -24.97 13.18 -12.04
C VAL A 179 -25.31 13.54 -13.49
N LEU A 180 -24.62 12.97 -14.49
CA LEU A 180 -24.87 13.22 -15.90
C LEU A 180 -26.35 12.96 -16.29
N ARG A 181 -26.95 11.91 -15.74
CA ARG A 181 -28.32 11.46 -16.06
C ARG A 181 -29.40 12.12 -15.25
N HIS A 182 -29.06 12.79 -14.18
CA HIS A 182 -30.04 13.37 -13.26
C HIS A 182 -30.72 14.59 -13.90
N GLU A 183 -32.03 14.70 -13.67
CA GLU A 183 -32.84 15.79 -14.24
C GLU A 183 -32.43 17.18 -13.75
N ALA A 184 -31.98 17.30 -12.48
CA ALA A 184 -31.50 18.55 -11.91
C ALA A 184 -30.15 19.03 -12.49
N SER A 185 -29.46 18.22 -13.27
CA SER A 185 -28.19 18.61 -13.88
C SER A 185 -28.46 19.51 -15.09
N GLY A 186 -27.92 20.74 -15.03
CA GLY A 186 -27.99 21.69 -16.12
C GLY A 186 -27.11 21.29 -17.32
N PRO A 187 -27.22 21.99 -18.45
CA PRO A 187 -26.44 21.69 -19.66
C PRO A 187 -24.93 21.69 -19.46
N GLU A 188 -24.38 22.67 -18.70
CA GLU A 188 -22.96 22.77 -18.43
C GLU A 188 -22.49 21.65 -17.49
N VAL A 189 -23.28 21.31 -16.47
CA VAL A 189 -23.00 20.18 -15.57
C VAL A 189 -22.96 18.88 -16.37
N ARG A 190 -23.91 18.65 -17.29
CA ARG A 190 -23.92 17.46 -18.15
C ARG A 190 -22.70 17.44 -19.10
N ALA A 191 -22.36 18.56 -19.72
CA ALA A 191 -21.20 18.65 -20.58
C ALA A 191 -19.89 18.38 -19.83
N ALA A 192 -19.73 18.95 -18.63
CA ALA A 192 -18.59 18.72 -17.78
C ALA A 192 -18.48 17.26 -17.30
N ALA A 193 -19.61 16.65 -16.92
CA ALA A 193 -19.68 15.24 -16.55
C ALA A 193 -19.31 14.31 -17.71
N ALA A 194 -19.85 14.58 -18.91
CA ALA A 194 -19.52 13.82 -20.12
C ALA A 194 -18.04 13.93 -20.48
N LYS A 195 -17.46 15.13 -20.37
CA LYS A 195 -16.03 15.37 -20.61
C LYS A 195 -15.17 14.59 -19.59
N ALA A 196 -15.54 14.60 -18.32
CA ALA A 196 -14.84 13.85 -17.30
C ALA A 196 -14.89 12.34 -17.57
N LEU A 197 -16.05 11.81 -17.98
CA LEU A 197 -16.23 10.39 -18.30
C LEU A 197 -15.45 9.94 -19.55
N ALA A 198 -15.17 10.84 -20.46
CA ALA A 198 -14.34 10.56 -21.66
C ALA A 198 -12.84 10.52 -21.34
N ALA A 199 -12.44 10.95 -20.14
CA ALA A 199 -11.06 10.99 -19.68
C ALA A 199 -10.76 9.85 -18.67
N ASP A 200 -10.07 10.15 -17.59
CA ASP A 200 -9.54 9.20 -16.64
C ASP A 200 -10.07 9.40 -15.20
N ALA A 201 -9.60 8.58 -14.28
CA ALA A 201 -10.00 8.64 -12.87
C ALA A 201 -9.64 9.98 -12.20
N ALA A 202 -8.59 10.67 -12.65
CA ALA A 202 -8.23 11.98 -12.13
C ALA A 202 -9.26 13.04 -12.57
N ALA A 203 -9.72 12.97 -13.81
CA ALA A 203 -10.77 13.84 -14.33
C ALA A 203 -12.12 13.60 -13.65
N TRP A 204 -12.49 12.35 -13.34
CA TRP A 204 -13.71 12.05 -12.58
C TRP A 204 -13.68 12.69 -11.19
N ARG A 205 -12.54 12.53 -10.51
CA ARG A 205 -12.34 13.11 -9.18
C ARG A 205 -12.34 14.63 -9.20
N GLU A 206 -11.66 15.24 -10.19
CA GLU A 206 -11.68 16.68 -10.38
C GLU A 206 -13.09 17.21 -10.63
N PHE A 207 -13.89 16.50 -11.43
CA PHE A 207 -15.30 16.83 -11.62
C PHE A 207 -16.06 16.82 -10.30
N ILE A 208 -15.88 15.78 -9.47
CA ILE A 208 -16.56 15.65 -8.17
C ILE A 208 -16.14 16.76 -7.21
N VAL A 209 -14.85 17.05 -7.13
CA VAL A 209 -14.30 18.01 -6.15
C VAL A 209 -14.59 19.45 -6.54
N ASN A 210 -14.50 19.79 -7.82
CA ASN A 210 -14.63 21.15 -8.33
C ASN A 210 -15.55 21.28 -9.53
N GLY A 211 -15.38 20.42 -10.54
CA GLY A 211 -15.96 20.60 -11.86
C GLY A 211 -17.48 20.69 -11.85
N ALA A 212 -18.15 19.92 -10.97
CA ALA A 212 -19.59 19.97 -10.79
C ALA A 212 -20.06 21.37 -10.33
N ARG A 213 -19.35 21.95 -9.36
CA ARG A 213 -19.66 23.28 -8.82
C ARG A 213 -19.36 24.39 -9.84
N GLU A 214 -18.24 24.28 -10.55
CA GLU A 214 -17.86 25.23 -11.61
C GLU A 214 -18.87 25.19 -12.76
N ALA A 215 -19.27 23.99 -13.18
CA ALA A 215 -20.25 23.80 -14.22
C ALA A 215 -21.64 24.32 -13.81
N HIS A 216 -22.08 24.01 -12.58
CA HIS A 216 -23.34 24.55 -12.07
C HIS A 216 -23.34 26.09 -11.98
N ARG A 217 -22.20 26.70 -11.60
CA ARG A 217 -22.07 28.17 -11.66
C ARG A 217 -22.25 28.73 -13.08
N LYS A 218 -21.77 28.00 -14.10
CA LYS A 218 -21.96 28.39 -15.50
C LYS A 218 -23.43 28.23 -15.92
N ASP A 219 -24.11 27.16 -15.49
CA ASP A 219 -25.54 26.99 -15.73
C ASP A 219 -26.32 28.15 -15.11
N VAL A 220 -26.04 28.47 -13.83
CA VAL A 220 -26.64 29.63 -13.13
C VAL A 220 -26.32 30.95 -13.83
N ALA A 221 -25.07 31.12 -14.28
CA ALA A 221 -24.67 32.34 -14.99
C ALA A 221 -25.42 32.51 -16.32
N LYS A 222 -25.62 31.45 -17.09
CA LYS A 222 -26.40 31.48 -18.34
C LYS A 222 -27.88 31.77 -18.07
N GLU A 223 -28.46 31.11 -17.07
CA GLU A 223 -29.84 31.38 -16.66
C GLU A 223 -30.02 32.86 -16.26
N LEU A 224 -29.00 33.44 -15.58
CA LEU A 224 -29.01 34.83 -15.20
C LEU A 224 -28.80 35.79 -16.36
N GLU A 225 -27.97 35.41 -17.34
CA GLU A 225 -27.75 36.20 -18.56
C GLU A 225 -29.05 36.32 -19.40
N GLU A 226 -29.84 35.26 -19.47
CA GLU A 226 -31.17 35.27 -20.07
C GLU A 226 -32.18 36.15 -19.30
N LEU A 227 -31.99 36.30 -17.96
CA LEU A 227 -32.79 37.14 -17.07
C LEU A 227 -32.29 38.59 -17.03
N GLU A 228 -31.00 38.86 -17.32
CA GLU A 228 -30.39 40.20 -17.25
C GLU A 228 -31.08 41.24 -18.17
N GLU A 229 -31.70 40.81 -19.27
CA GLU A 229 -32.53 41.72 -20.11
C GLU A 229 -33.78 42.20 -19.40
N LYS A 230 -34.22 41.54 -18.31
CA LYS A 230 -35.49 41.87 -17.62
C LYS A 230 -35.32 42.45 -16.22
N ASP A 231 -34.30 42.05 -15.47
CA ASP A 231 -34.12 42.54 -14.10
C ASP A 231 -32.68 42.30 -13.57
N ARG A 232 -31.81 43.29 -13.74
CA ARG A 232 -30.40 43.23 -13.35
C ARG A 232 -30.18 43.03 -11.84
N GLN A 233 -31.06 43.58 -10.99
CA GLN A 233 -30.95 43.45 -9.54
C GLN A 233 -31.30 42.03 -9.06
N GLU A 234 -32.30 41.42 -9.68
CA GLU A 234 -32.67 40.04 -9.40
C GLU A 234 -31.52 39.07 -9.82
N ALA A 235 -30.89 39.35 -10.95
CA ALA A 235 -29.74 38.58 -11.43
C ALA A 235 -28.56 38.60 -10.44
N GLU A 236 -28.18 39.75 -9.94
CA GLU A 236 -27.11 39.90 -8.94
C GLU A 236 -27.45 39.21 -7.62
N ARG A 237 -28.68 39.32 -7.15
CA ARG A 237 -29.15 38.65 -5.94
C ARG A 237 -29.00 37.12 -6.07
N ARG A 238 -29.43 36.54 -7.18
CA ARG A 238 -29.35 35.08 -7.43
C ARG A 238 -27.89 34.60 -7.53
N ARG A 239 -27.00 35.39 -8.17
CA ARG A 239 -25.53 35.07 -8.19
C ARG A 239 -24.96 34.98 -6.78
N ASN A 240 -25.23 36.00 -5.97
CA ASN A 240 -24.75 36.03 -4.59
C ASN A 240 -25.31 34.88 -3.75
N GLU A 241 -26.60 34.60 -3.92
CA GLU A 241 -27.25 33.46 -3.25
C GLU A 241 -26.63 32.13 -3.64
N ALA A 242 -26.40 31.89 -4.93
CA ALA A 242 -25.76 30.67 -5.41
C ALA A 242 -24.31 30.50 -4.89
N ALA A 243 -23.54 31.60 -4.88
CA ALA A 243 -22.19 31.59 -4.34
C ALA A 243 -22.17 31.29 -2.82
N ARG A 244 -23.09 31.91 -2.06
CA ARG A 244 -23.22 31.66 -0.62
C ARG A 244 -23.67 30.24 -0.30
N LYS A 245 -24.61 29.68 -1.06
CA LYS A 245 -25.01 28.27 -0.94
C LYS A 245 -23.82 27.34 -1.17
N ASN A 246 -23.00 27.64 -2.17
CA ASN A 246 -21.78 26.88 -2.41
C ASN A 246 -20.80 26.95 -1.22
N VAL A 247 -20.54 28.15 -0.68
CA VAL A 247 -19.67 28.30 0.49
C VAL A 247 -20.22 27.55 1.69
N ALA A 248 -21.53 27.68 1.97
CA ALA A 248 -22.17 26.94 3.06
C ALA A 248 -22.04 25.42 2.90
N ALA A 249 -22.14 24.93 1.66
CA ALA A 249 -21.91 23.51 1.36
C ALA A 249 -20.46 23.08 1.66
N LEU A 250 -19.47 23.91 1.29
CA LEU A 250 -18.05 23.62 1.58
C LEU A 250 -17.79 23.57 3.10
N PHE A 251 -18.41 24.47 3.86
CA PHE A 251 -18.34 24.49 5.33
C PHE A 251 -19.24 23.44 5.99
N ARG A 252 -20.05 22.72 5.21
CA ARG A 252 -21.04 21.74 5.71
C ARG A 252 -22.07 22.36 6.67
N VAL A 253 -22.40 23.63 6.42
CA VAL A 253 -23.37 24.39 7.20
C VAL A 253 -24.74 24.31 6.51
N PRO A 254 -25.83 24.00 7.25
CA PRO A 254 -27.16 24.02 6.69
C PRO A 254 -27.54 25.40 6.16
N VAL A 255 -28.08 25.44 4.94
CA VAL A 255 -28.48 26.69 4.29
C VAL A 255 -29.86 27.12 4.82
N THR A 256 -29.93 28.32 5.35
CA THR A 256 -31.20 28.99 5.72
C THR A 256 -31.29 30.33 5.01
N GLN A 257 -32.51 30.84 4.79
CA GLN A 257 -32.70 32.14 4.16
C GLN A 257 -32.04 33.25 4.98
N SER A 258 -32.20 33.21 6.31
CA SER A 258 -31.56 34.17 7.23
C SER A 258 -30.02 34.20 7.11
N LEU A 259 -29.43 33.06 6.81
CA LEU A 259 -27.98 32.98 6.56
C LEU A 259 -27.61 33.64 5.22
N LEU A 260 -28.40 33.40 4.19
CA LEU A 260 -28.18 33.97 2.85
C LEU A 260 -28.36 35.47 2.78
N ASP A 261 -29.14 36.04 3.68
CA ASP A 261 -29.48 37.47 3.73
C ASP A 261 -28.47 38.29 4.58
N LEU A 262 -27.49 37.66 5.22
CA LEU A 262 -26.46 38.35 5.99
C LEU A 262 -25.58 39.23 5.08
N ALA A 263 -24.95 40.27 5.63
CA ALA A 263 -23.85 40.98 4.97
C ALA A 263 -22.67 40.03 4.75
N ASP A 264 -21.83 40.28 3.74
CA ASP A 264 -20.76 39.36 3.32
C ASP A 264 -19.80 39.01 4.48
N ASP A 265 -19.38 40.01 5.26
CA ASP A 265 -18.54 39.78 6.42
C ASP A 265 -19.20 38.92 7.51
N ASN A 266 -20.47 39.21 7.80
CA ASN A 266 -21.26 38.46 8.78
C ASN A 266 -21.55 37.04 8.30
N PHE A 267 -21.79 36.87 7.01
CA PHE A 267 -21.92 35.54 6.41
C PHE A 267 -20.65 34.71 6.61
N ILE A 268 -19.47 35.26 6.32
CA ILE A 268 -18.20 34.54 6.48
C ILE A 268 -17.93 34.24 7.98
N ARG A 269 -18.22 35.20 8.89
CA ARG A 269 -18.10 34.97 10.34
C ARG A 269 -19.00 33.85 10.82
N GLU A 270 -20.21 33.79 10.30
CA GLU A 270 -21.16 32.73 10.64
C GLU A 270 -20.69 31.37 10.10
N MET A 271 -20.10 31.32 8.90
CA MET A 271 -19.43 30.09 8.38
C MET A 271 -18.33 29.62 9.31
N LEU A 272 -17.46 30.51 9.77
CA LEU A 272 -16.40 30.18 10.72
C LEU A 272 -16.94 29.71 12.07
N ARG A 273 -18.02 30.32 12.58
CA ARG A 273 -18.66 29.95 13.85
C ARG A 273 -19.33 28.57 13.80
N MET A 274 -19.99 28.26 12.67
CA MET A 274 -20.74 27.02 12.50
C MET A 274 -19.88 25.88 11.92
N ALA A 275 -18.65 26.17 11.50
CA ALA A 275 -17.77 25.21 10.91
C ALA A 275 -17.52 24.03 11.85
N PRO A 276 -17.62 22.78 11.37
CA PRO A 276 -17.23 21.61 12.15
C PRO A 276 -15.75 21.67 12.58
N ALA A 277 -15.44 21.14 13.75
CA ALA A 277 -14.11 21.21 14.35
C ALA A 277 -12.98 20.62 13.47
N ASP A 278 -13.31 19.67 12.61
CA ASP A 278 -12.36 19.03 11.68
C ASP A 278 -11.95 19.93 10.49
N LEU A 279 -12.65 21.05 10.28
CA LEU A 279 -12.21 22.09 9.35
C LEU A 279 -11.22 23.07 9.97
N ASN A 280 -11.05 23.07 11.28
CA ASN A 280 -10.09 23.95 11.94
C ASN A 280 -8.67 23.67 11.41
N GLY A 281 -7.98 24.73 10.97
CA GLY A 281 -6.66 24.61 10.39
C GLY A 281 -6.60 24.20 8.90
N SER A 282 -7.75 23.96 8.25
CA SER A 282 -7.82 23.76 6.80
C SER A 282 -7.51 25.07 6.04
N GLU A 283 -7.12 24.95 4.77
CA GLU A 283 -6.95 26.09 3.86
C GLU A 283 -8.25 26.86 3.69
N LEU A 284 -9.40 26.13 3.62
CA LEU A 284 -10.72 26.74 3.55
C LEU A 284 -11.00 27.61 4.78
N TYR A 285 -10.74 27.10 5.98
CA TYR A 285 -10.96 27.82 7.23
C TYR A 285 -10.04 29.04 7.35
N ARG A 286 -8.75 28.87 7.01
CA ARG A 286 -7.76 29.97 7.01
C ARG A 286 -8.09 31.06 5.98
N ALA A 287 -8.53 30.68 4.78
CA ALA A 287 -8.94 31.64 3.76
C ALA A 287 -10.16 32.47 4.20
N ALA A 288 -11.13 31.84 4.88
CA ALA A 288 -12.27 32.55 5.47
C ALA A 288 -11.84 33.53 6.56
N GLN A 289 -10.93 33.11 7.48
CA GLN A 289 -10.38 33.99 8.51
C GLN A 289 -9.64 35.19 7.89
N GLN A 290 -8.82 34.94 6.87
CA GLN A 290 -8.07 35.97 6.19
C GLN A 290 -9.00 36.96 5.48
N ALA A 291 -10.07 36.49 4.85
CA ALA A 291 -11.06 37.36 4.23
C ALA A 291 -11.71 38.31 5.27
N VAL A 292 -12.13 37.79 6.43
CA VAL A 292 -12.74 38.60 7.50
C VAL A 292 -11.74 39.60 8.07
N LEU A 293 -10.46 39.25 8.17
CA LEU A 293 -9.43 40.15 8.71
C LEU A 293 -9.08 41.33 7.77
N SER A 294 -9.34 41.18 6.47
CA SER A 294 -8.97 42.22 5.48
C SER A 294 -9.80 43.51 5.59
N SER A 295 -10.97 43.48 6.24
CA SER A 295 -11.93 44.61 6.36
C SER A 295 -12.34 45.22 4.99
N ASP A 296 -12.15 44.49 3.90
CA ASP A 296 -12.40 44.92 2.53
C ASP A 296 -13.54 44.11 1.90
N ALA A 297 -14.57 44.82 1.47
CA ALA A 297 -15.76 44.20 0.84
C ALA A 297 -15.37 43.41 -0.42
N ALA A 298 -14.37 43.86 -1.19
CA ALA A 298 -13.91 43.11 -2.36
C ALA A 298 -13.25 41.78 -1.98
N ALA A 299 -12.54 41.71 -0.86
CA ALA A 299 -11.95 40.47 -0.36
C ALA A 299 -13.01 39.48 0.12
N TRP A 300 -14.08 39.95 0.76
CA TRP A 300 -15.20 39.12 1.17
C TRP A 300 -15.93 38.51 -0.04
N GLN A 301 -16.22 39.33 -1.03
CA GLN A 301 -16.84 38.89 -2.29
C GLN A 301 -15.95 37.90 -3.05
N ALA A 302 -14.64 38.20 -3.16
CA ALA A 302 -13.68 37.30 -3.80
C ALA A 302 -13.63 35.95 -3.07
N PHE A 303 -13.65 35.92 -1.75
CA PHE A 303 -13.72 34.68 -0.99
C PHE A 303 -15.01 33.93 -1.29
N ILE A 304 -16.18 34.57 -1.22
CA ILE A 304 -17.49 33.95 -1.41
C ILE A 304 -17.61 33.39 -2.84
N HIS A 305 -17.17 34.11 -3.85
CA HIS A 305 -17.37 33.71 -5.25
C HIS A 305 -16.34 32.72 -5.78
N THR A 306 -15.08 32.75 -5.31
CA THR A 306 -14.01 31.93 -5.87
C THR A 306 -13.01 31.41 -4.83
N GLY A 307 -12.73 32.19 -3.79
CA GLY A 307 -11.67 31.90 -2.83
C GLY A 307 -11.94 30.64 -2.00
N ALA A 308 -13.19 30.42 -1.64
CA ALA A 308 -13.60 29.24 -0.88
C ALA A 308 -13.37 27.93 -1.67
N ASP A 309 -13.74 27.89 -2.94
CA ASP A 309 -13.50 26.74 -3.80
C ASP A 309 -12.01 26.46 -4.00
N ALA A 310 -11.24 27.52 -4.26
CA ALA A 310 -9.80 27.38 -4.44
C ALA A 310 -9.10 26.87 -3.18
N ALA A 311 -9.53 27.33 -2.00
CA ALA A 311 -9.00 26.85 -0.73
C ALA A 311 -9.40 25.40 -0.44
N TYR A 312 -10.65 25.05 -0.68
CA TYR A 312 -11.14 23.67 -0.52
C TYR A 312 -10.40 22.69 -1.45
N LYS A 313 -10.11 23.12 -2.69
CA LYS A 313 -9.32 22.32 -3.61
C LYS A 313 -7.92 22.05 -3.08
N ARG A 314 -7.25 23.07 -2.50
CA ARG A 314 -5.92 22.87 -1.89
C ARG A 314 -5.95 21.87 -0.75
N ASP A 315 -7.00 21.91 0.09
CA ASP A 315 -7.19 20.94 1.16
C ASP A 315 -7.34 19.51 0.63
N ASP A 316 -8.09 19.34 -0.46
CA ASP A 316 -8.28 18.02 -1.08
C ASP A 316 -7.00 17.51 -1.73
N ASP A 317 -6.28 18.39 -2.45
CA ASP A 317 -4.99 18.05 -3.06
C ASP A 317 -3.96 17.64 -2.00
N ALA A 318 -3.90 18.36 -0.87
CA ALA A 318 -3.01 18.03 0.24
C ALA A 318 -3.35 16.66 0.89
N ARG A 319 -4.63 16.35 1.05
CA ARG A 319 -5.05 15.03 1.57
C ARG A 319 -4.65 13.90 0.62
N ARG A 320 -4.89 14.09 -0.67
CA ARG A 320 -4.50 13.10 -1.69
C ARG A 320 -3.00 12.87 -1.73
N GLU A 321 -2.23 13.95 -1.70
CA GLU A 321 -0.76 13.86 -1.69
C GLU A 321 -0.24 13.12 -0.45
N LYS A 322 -0.83 13.37 0.71
CA LYS A 322 -0.47 12.67 1.94
C LYS A 322 -0.66 11.15 1.84
N VAL A 323 -1.80 10.72 1.28
CA VAL A 323 -2.07 9.28 1.05
C VAL A 323 -1.12 8.72 -0.01
N ALA A 324 -0.89 9.46 -1.09
CA ALA A 324 0.00 9.04 -2.16
C ALA A 324 1.44 8.87 -1.64
N GLU A 325 1.94 9.80 -0.82
CA GLU A 325 3.27 9.68 -0.22
C GLU A 325 3.38 8.49 0.74
N ALA A 326 2.38 8.26 1.59
CA ALA A 326 2.35 7.09 2.46
C ALA A 326 2.41 5.77 1.64
N ASN A 327 1.67 5.72 0.56
CA ASN A 327 1.68 4.58 -0.36
C ASN A 327 3.04 4.41 -1.06
N ARG A 328 3.67 5.51 -1.53
CA ARG A 328 5.02 5.47 -2.12
C ARG A 328 6.07 4.97 -1.12
N VAL A 329 5.98 5.42 0.13
CA VAL A 329 6.88 4.97 1.21
C VAL A 329 6.74 3.47 1.41
N LEU A 330 5.52 2.95 1.55
CA LEU A 330 5.28 1.52 1.71
C LEU A 330 5.76 0.71 0.49
N ALA A 331 5.46 1.18 -0.73
CA ALA A 331 5.93 0.49 -1.94
C ALA A 331 7.47 0.43 -2.02
N ARG A 332 8.18 1.49 -1.58
CA ARG A 332 9.66 1.48 -1.48
C ARG A 332 10.16 0.51 -0.41
N GLN A 333 9.46 0.40 0.72
CA GLN A 333 9.81 -0.57 1.77
C GLN A 333 9.65 -2.01 1.28
N ILE A 334 8.53 -2.30 0.61
CA ILE A 334 8.29 -3.60 -0.03
C ILE A 334 9.39 -3.90 -1.05
N LEU A 335 9.72 -2.94 -1.91
CA LEU A 335 10.79 -3.08 -2.90
C LEU A 335 12.13 -3.38 -2.23
N ALA A 336 12.53 -2.57 -1.24
CA ALA A 336 13.80 -2.74 -0.54
C ALA A 336 13.90 -4.11 0.17
N THR A 337 12.78 -4.61 0.71
CA THR A 337 12.72 -5.94 1.31
C THR A 337 12.81 -7.04 0.25
N ALA A 338 12.09 -6.88 -0.85
CA ALA A 338 12.09 -7.86 -1.94
C ALA A 338 13.45 -7.98 -2.66
N GLU A 339 14.20 -6.87 -2.77
CA GLU A 339 15.55 -6.86 -3.37
C GLU A 339 16.60 -7.65 -2.56
N GLN A 340 16.32 -7.93 -1.30
CA GLN A 340 17.18 -8.77 -0.45
C GLN A 340 17.04 -10.27 -0.77
N SER A 341 16.00 -10.66 -1.51
CA SER A 341 15.72 -12.05 -1.85
C SER A 341 15.78 -12.29 -3.36
N PRO A 342 16.57 -13.26 -3.84
CA PRO A 342 16.57 -13.65 -5.24
C PRO A 342 15.27 -14.40 -5.65
N PHE A 343 14.39 -14.69 -4.70
CA PHE A 343 13.19 -15.51 -4.93
C PHE A 343 11.92 -14.70 -5.18
N THR A 344 12.03 -13.38 -5.23
CA THR A 344 10.88 -12.47 -5.45
C THR A 344 11.08 -11.49 -6.62
N PRO A 345 11.64 -11.92 -7.77
CA PRO A 345 11.97 -11.01 -8.88
C PRO A 345 10.74 -10.29 -9.46
N ASN A 346 9.58 -10.95 -9.50
CA ASN A 346 8.35 -10.31 -9.99
C ASN A 346 7.81 -9.25 -9.02
N LEU A 347 7.96 -9.45 -7.71
CA LEU A 347 7.60 -8.43 -6.72
C LEU A 347 8.49 -7.19 -6.89
N VAL A 348 9.80 -7.39 -7.07
CA VAL A 348 10.75 -6.31 -7.37
C VAL A 348 10.36 -5.58 -8.66
N ALA A 349 10.12 -6.31 -9.75
CA ALA A 349 9.73 -5.73 -11.03
C ALA A 349 8.40 -4.96 -10.93
N SER A 350 7.41 -5.54 -10.25
CA SER A 350 6.08 -4.94 -10.06
C SER A 350 6.15 -3.67 -9.21
N ALA A 351 6.91 -3.68 -8.12
CA ALA A 351 7.11 -2.51 -7.28
C ALA A 351 7.83 -1.38 -8.02
N LYS A 352 8.91 -1.69 -8.76
CA LYS A 352 9.61 -0.71 -9.61
C LYS A 352 8.69 -0.12 -10.68
N ALA A 353 7.95 -0.96 -11.38
CA ALA A 353 7.00 -0.52 -12.40
C ALA A 353 5.91 0.36 -11.81
N ALA A 354 5.35 0.00 -10.65
CA ALA A 354 4.34 0.80 -9.97
C ALA A 354 4.89 2.17 -9.55
N LEU A 355 6.06 2.20 -8.93
CA LEU A 355 6.72 3.45 -8.52
C LEU A 355 7.07 4.36 -9.70
N ALA A 356 7.46 3.79 -10.84
CA ALA A 356 7.76 4.54 -12.06
C ALA A 356 6.50 5.07 -12.75
N ALA A 357 5.38 4.37 -12.63
CA ALA A 357 4.12 4.72 -13.31
C ALA A 357 3.23 5.68 -12.51
N GLY A 358 3.61 6.02 -11.27
CA GLY A 358 2.94 7.03 -10.44
C GLY A 358 1.88 6.47 -9.49
N ASP A 359 1.23 7.38 -8.76
CA ASP A 359 0.47 7.09 -7.54
C ASP A 359 -0.70 6.12 -7.74
N VAL A 360 -1.40 6.21 -8.86
CA VAL A 360 -2.51 5.30 -9.18
C VAL A 360 -2.01 3.86 -9.26
N ARG A 361 -0.87 3.65 -9.92
CA ARG A 361 -0.26 2.33 -10.05
C ARG A 361 0.35 1.83 -8.74
N VAL A 362 0.87 2.75 -7.91
CA VAL A 362 1.32 2.42 -6.56
C VAL A 362 0.15 1.94 -5.71
N ALA A 363 -0.98 2.64 -5.72
CA ALA A 363 -2.17 2.23 -4.99
C ALA A 363 -2.72 0.87 -5.49
N GLU A 364 -2.74 0.64 -6.80
CA GLU A 364 -3.13 -0.66 -7.39
C GLU A 364 -2.17 -1.78 -6.98
N PHE A 365 -0.87 -1.53 -6.99
CA PHE A 365 0.15 -2.47 -6.53
C PHE A 365 -0.03 -2.84 -5.06
N LEU A 366 -0.35 -1.87 -4.20
CA LEU A 366 -0.55 -2.08 -2.77
C LEU A 366 -1.89 -2.74 -2.42
N SER A 367 -2.83 -2.84 -3.35
CA SER A 367 -4.07 -3.58 -3.10
C SER A 367 -3.80 -5.06 -2.87
N GLU A 368 -4.67 -5.75 -2.14
CA GLU A 368 -4.55 -7.20 -1.90
C GLU A 368 -4.37 -7.99 -3.20
N SER A 369 -5.18 -7.68 -4.21
CA SER A 369 -5.05 -8.32 -5.53
C SER A 369 -3.75 -7.96 -6.23
N GLY A 370 -3.27 -6.72 -6.07
CA GLY A 370 -1.98 -6.25 -6.59
C GLY A 370 -0.81 -6.99 -5.96
N GLN A 371 -0.81 -7.10 -4.63
CA GLN A 371 0.20 -7.84 -3.88
C GLN A 371 0.21 -9.32 -4.24
N LYS A 372 -0.96 -9.96 -4.30
CA LYS A 372 -1.07 -11.36 -4.75
C LYS A 372 -0.53 -11.55 -6.17
N ARG A 373 -0.83 -10.63 -7.11
CA ARG A 373 -0.26 -10.69 -8.47
C ARG A 373 1.25 -10.49 -8.48
N ALA A 374 1.75 -9.50 -7.74
CA ALA A 374 3.17 -9.19 -7.68
C ALA A 374 4.01 -10.32 -7.06
N ARG A 375 3.45 -11.08 -6.13
CA ARG A 375 4.11 -12.24 -5.50
C ARG A 375 4.04 -13.52 -6.34
N ARG A 376 3.34 -13.51 -7.47
CA ARG A 376 3.32 -14.65 -8.39
C ARG A 376 4.66 -14.79 -9.10
N GLN A 377 5.13 -16.01 -9.17
CA GLN A 377 6.38 -16.41 -9.80
C GLN A 377 6.17 -17.71 -10.55
N SER A 378 7.09 -18.08 -11.40
CA SER A 378 7.24 -19.43 -11.88
C SER A 378 8.61 -19.98 -11.48
N LEU A 379 8.72 -21.28 -11.32
CA LEU A 379 9.97 -21.96 -11.00
C LEU A 379 10.42 -22.68 -12.27
N ALA A 380 11.57 -22.25 -12.77
CA ALA A 380 12.20 -22.86 -13.92
C ALA A 380 13.37 -23.74 -13.49
N MET A 381 13.43 -24.92 -14.08
CA MET A 381 14.53 -25.86 -13.94
C MET A 381 15.40 -25.80 -15.21
N ARG A 382 16.68 -25.58 -15.06
CA ARG A 382 17.61 -25.62 -16.18
C ARG A 382 18.04 -27.06 -16.45
N VAL A 383 17.82 -27.50 -17.68
CA VAL A 383 18.31 -28.79 -18.16
C VAL A 383 19.61 -28.57 -18.90
N THR A 384 20.69 -29.15 -18.40
CA THR A 384 22.07 -29.01 -18.94
C THR A 384 22.33 -29.91 -20.14
N THR A 385 21.38 -30.04 -21.02
CA THR A 385 21.56 -30.74 -22.32
C THR A 385 21.83 -29.73 -23.42
N THR A 386 22.47 -30.15 -24.50
CA THR A 386 22.72 -29.26 -25.66
C THR A 386 21.62 -29.49 -26.71
N PRO A 387 20.82 -28.45 -27.05
CA PRO A 387 20.82 -27.09 -26.53
C PRO A 387 20.22 -27.00 -25.12
N GLU A 388 20.64 -25.97 -24.37
CA GLU A 388 20.05 -25.69 -23.07
C GLU A 388 18.53 -25.54 -23.18
N SER A 389 17.79 -26.25 -22.35
CA SER A 389 16.34 -26.14 -22.28
C SER A 389 15.89 -25.87 -20.85
N TRP A 390 14.77 -25.17 -20.74
CA TRP A 390 14.14 -24.87 -19.47
C TRP A 390 12.88 -25.70 -19.32
N LEU A 391 12.69 -26.28 -18.15
CA LEU A 391 11.43 -26.91 -17.77
C LEU A 391 10.79 -26.08 -16.66
N THR A 392 9.49 -25.91 -16.71
CA THR A 392 8.71 -25.15 -15.74
C THR A 392 7.99 -26.09 -14.78
N LEU A 393 8.05 -25.78 -13.49
CA LEU A 393 7.31 -26.48 -12.45
C LEU A 393 5.81 -26.25 -12.61
N ARG A 394 5.01 -27.31 -12.57
CA ARG A 394 3.55 -27.24 -12.72
C ARG A 394 2.83 -28.31 -11.91
N HIS A 395 1.63 -27.97 -11.44
CA HIS A 395 0.71 -28.93 -10.84
C HIS A 395 -0.41 -29.31 -11.83
N SER A 396 -1.14 -30.39 -11.54
CA SER A 396 -2.23 -30.89 -12.39
C SER A 396 -3.54 -30.10 -12.24
N GLY A 397 -3.66 -29.22 -11.25
CA GLY A 397 -4.93 -28.58 -10.85
C GLY A 397 -5.75 -29.41 -9.86
N ALA A 398 -5.18 -30.48 -9.30
CA ALA A 398 -5.85 -31.35 -8.33
C ALA A 398 -4.95 -31.60 -7.11
N ALA A 399 -5.52 -31.51 -5.92
CA ALA A 399 -4.82 -31.82 -4.68
C ALA A 399 -4.43 -33.32 -4.61
N GLY A 400 -3.28 -33.59 -3.98
CA GLY A 400 -2.76 -34.96 -3.80
C GLY A 400 -2.05 -35.53 -5.02
N GLN A 401 -2.12 -34.87 -6.17
CA GLN A 401 -1.45 -35.36 -7.38
C GLN A 401 0.03 -34.93 -7.42
N PRO A 402 0.92 -35.73 -8.02
CA PRO A 402 2.32 -35.37 -8.21
C PRO A 402 2.47 -34.07 -8.97
N VAL A 403 3.41 -33.25 -8.51
CA VAL A 403 3.84 -32.07 -9.23
C VAL A 403 4.91 -32.46 -10.25
N THR A 404 4.83 -31.88 -11.44
CA THR A 404 5.66 -32.26 -12.59
C THR A 404 6.44 -31.06 -13.13
N VAL A 405 7.41 -31.35 -13.97
CA VAL A 405 8.05 -30.34 -14.82
C VAL A 405 7.71 -30.58 -16.27
N GLY A 406 7.75 -29.55 -17.08
CA GLY A 406 7.53 -29.67 -18.51
C GLY A 406 7.96 -28.39 -19.25
N PRO A 407 7.91 -28.41 -20.58
CA PRO A 407 8.24 -27.22 -21.36
C PRO A 407 7.45 -26.00 -20.89
N PRO A 408 8.02 -24.77 -20.99
CA PRO A 408 7.28 -23.55 -20.68
C PRO A 408 5.92 -23.52 -21.37
N PRO A 409 4.85 -23.14 -20.67
CA PRO A 409 3.51 -23.14 -21.25
C PRO A 409 3.40 -22.10 -22.38
N SER A 410 2.73 -22.46 -23.47
CA SER A 410 2.46 -21.51 -24.53
C SER A 410 1.53 -20.39 -24.03
N PRO A 411 1.60 -19.17 -24.62
CA PRO A 411 0.73 -18.04 -24.22
C PRO A 411 -0.77 -18.34 -24.32
N GLN A 412 -1.17 -19.23 -25.21
CA GLN A 412 -2.56 -19.63 -25.46
C GLN A 412 -3.09 -20.66 -24.46
N ASN A 413 -2.21 -21.39 -23.79
CA ASN A 413 -2.62 -22.42 -22.83
C ASN A 413 -2.80 -21.81 -21.43
N VAL A 414 -3.94 -21.13 -21.22
CA VAL A 414 -4.24 -20.42 -19.96
C VAL A 414 -4.24 -21.36 -18.76
N PRO A 415 -4.89 -22.55 -18.78
CA PRO A 415 -4.86 -23.46 -17.64
C PRO A 415 -3.44 -23.90 -17.26
N LEU A 416 -2.60 -24.23 -18.25
CA LEU A 416 -1.23 -24.66 -17.97
C LEU A 416 -0.38 -23.50 -17.42
N ARG A 417 -0.59 -22.28 -17.90
CA ARG A 417 0.06 -21.07 -17.37
C ARG A 417 -0.31 -20.85 -15.89
N GLN A 418 -1.59 -20.96 -15.56
CA GLN A 418 -2.08 -20.83 -14.18
C GLN A 418 -1.48 -21.91 -13.29
N ASN A 419 -1.45 -23.17 -13.76
CA ASN A 419 -0.90 -24.30 -13.02
C ASN A 419 0.64 -24.28 -12.91
N SER A 420 1.32 -23.42 -13.66
CA SER A 420 2.77 -23.17 -13.60
C SER A 420 3.14 -21.91 -12.81
N THR A 421 2.15 -21.28 -12.17
CA THR A 421 2.35 -20.03 -11.41
C THR A 421 2.16 -20.29 -9.92
N TRP A 422 3.13 -19.82 -9.14
CA TRP A 422 3.24 -20.03 -7.71
C TRP A 422 3.42 -18.70 -6.98
N LEU A 423 2.91 -18.59 -5.77
CA LEU A 423 3.30 -17.55 -4.83
C LEU A 423 4.48 -18.08 -4.01
N VAL A 424 5.56 -17.31 -4.00
CA VAL A 424 6.72 -17.60 -3.14
C VAL A 424 6.52 -16.83 -1.84
N LEU A 425 6.30 -17.57 -0.78
CA LEU A 425 6.01 -17.05 0.55
C LEU A 425 7.11 -17.46 1.53
N PRO A 426 7.33 -16.72 2.64
CA PRO A 426 8.11 -17.23 3.75
C PRO A 426 7.62 -18.62 4.16
N SER A 427 8.53 -19.43 4.69
CA SER A 427 8.21 -20.83 4.98
C SER A 427 7.08 -20.98 5.99
N LEU A 428 6.13 -21.87 5.76
CA LEU A 428 5.05 -22.15 6.71
C LEU A 428 5.56 -22.73 8.04
N ALA A 429 6.74 -23.35 8.05
CA ALA A 429 7.37 -23.87 9.27
C ALA A 429 8.16 -22.80 10.05
N GLY A 430 8.21 -21.54 9.56
CA GLY A 430 8.93 -20.47 10.24
C GLY A 430 10.45 -20.52 10.09
N GLN A 431 10.98 -21.32 9.20
CA GLN A 431 12.43 -21.46 9.07
C GLN A 431 13.05 -20.33 8.26
N ALA A 432 14.06 -19.67 8.84
CA ALA A 432 14.77 -18.56 8.21
C ALA A 432 15.36 -18.94 6.85
N GLY A 433 15.18 -18.08 5.87
CA GLY A 433 15.71 -18.27 4.51
C GLY A 433 15.07 -19.40 3.72
N CYS A 434 14.02 -20.05 4.26
CA CYS A 434 13.24 -21.07 3.58
C CYS A 434 11.92 -20.50 3.05
N PHE A 435 11.29 -21.22 2.14
CA PHE A 435 10.08 -20.77 1.44
C PHE A 435 9.03 -21.86 1.38
N SER A 436 7.79 -21.43 1.22
CA SER A 436 6.67 -22.29 0.83
C SER A 436 6.10 -21.78 -0.49
N PHE A 437 5.73 -22.72 -1.37
CA PHE A 437 5.22 -22.40 -2.70
C PHE A 437 3.73 -22.71 -2.75
N GLU A 438 2.90 -21.67 -2.73
CA GLU A 438 1.46 -21.78 -2.87
C GLU A 438 1.06 -21.75 -4.35
N ALA A 439 0.16 -22.63 -4.76
CA ALA A 439 -0.36 -22.63 -6.12
C ALA A 439 -1.25 -21.41 -6.36
N ALA A 440 -0.89 -20.54 -7.31
CA ALA A 440 -1.61 -19.29 -7.56
C ALA A 440 -3.07 -19.53 -8.03
N SER A 441 -3.35 -20.66 -8.68
CA SER A 441 -4.68 -21.04 -9.15
C SER A 441 -5.50 -21.83 -8.10
N MET A 442 -4.87 -22.24 -6.99
CA MET A 442 -5.51 -23.03 -5.93
C MET A 442 -5.06 -22.49 -4.55
N PRO A 443 -5.59 -21.35 -4.11
CA PRO A 443 -5.24 -20.78 -2.81
C PRO A 443 -5.35 -21.79 -1.67
N GLY A 444 -4.41 -21.72 -0.71
CA GLY A 444 -4.32 -22.66 0.40
C GLY A 444 -3.71 -24.02 0.04
N HIS A 445 -3.28 -24.23 -1.19
CA HIS A 445 -2.61 -25.47 -1.63
C HIS A 445 -1.13 -25.22 -1.91
N TYR A 446 -0.28 -26.04 -1.33
CA TYR A 446 1.18 -25.84 -1.32
C TYR A 446 1.92 -27.04 -1.93
N LEU A 447 3.07 -26.73 -2.49
CA LEU A 447 4.05 -27.74 -2.86
C LEU A 447 4.55 -28.43 -1.60
N LYS A 448 4.34 -29.72 -1.45
CA LYS A 448 4.78 -30.49 -0.27
C LYS A 448 5.37 -31.84 -0.61
N GLY A 449 6.35 -32.26 0.17
CA GLY A 449 6.84 -33.63 0.16
C GLY A 449 5.90 -34.58 0.92
N THR A 450 5.89 -35.84 0.55
CA THR A 450 5.08 -36.86 1.23
C THR A 450 5.88 -37.73 2.18
N THR A 451 7.04 -38.19 1.76
CA THR A 451 7.97 -39.05 2.52
C THR A 451 9.40 -38.72 2.10
N ALA A 452 10.39 -39.26 2.82
CA ALA A 452 11.81 -39.06 2.55
C ALA A 452 12.27 -39.47 1.14
N GLN A 453 11.57 -40.37 0.46
CA GLN A 453 11.81 -40.78 -0.94
C GLN A 453 10.50 -40.85 -1.70
N GLY A 454 9.65 -39.83 -1.49
CA GLY A 454 8.29 -39.83 -2.00
C GLY A 454 8.02 -38.74 -3.00
N ALA A 455 6.81 -38.78 -3.56
CA ALA A 455 6.36 -37.78 -4.49
C ALA A 455 6.24 -36.40 -3.81
N VAL A 456 6.57 -35.38 -4.56
CA VAL A 456 6.19 -34.00 -4.24
C VAL A 456 4.83 -33.74 -4.86
N VAL A 457 3.87 -33.37 -4.03
CA VAL A 457 2.46 -33.21 -4.42
C VAL A 457 1.95 -31.81 -4.10
N LEU A 458 0.83 -31.45 -4.70
CA LEU A 458 0.04 -30.29 -4.29
C LEU A 458 -0.85 -30.70 -3.10
N GLY A 459 -0.66 -30.10 -1.93
CA GLY A 459 -1.42 -30.42 -0.71
C GLY A 459 -2.19 -29.25 -0.16
N ALA A 460 -3.43 -29.48 0.28
CA ALA A 460 -4.20 -28.49 1.01
C ALA A 460 -3.62 -28.28 2.41
N ASN A 461 -3.43 -27.01 2.80
CA ASN A 461 -2.96 -26.67 4.14
C ASN A 461 -4.01 -27.03 5.19
N ASN A 462 -3.62 -27.80 6.20
CA ASN A 462 -4.45 -28.19 7.33
C ASN A 462 -3.91 -27.64 8.67
N ASP A 463 -3.00 -26.69 8.59
CA ASP A 463 -2.40 -25.93 9.70
C ASP A 463 -1.58 -26.76 10.71
N THR A 464 -1.43 -28.06 10.48
CA THR A 464 -0.61 -28.89 11.36
C THR A 464 0.88 -28.62 11.16
N LYS A 465 1.67 -28.73 12.23
CA LYS A 465 3.14 -28.65 12.16
C LYS A 465 3.72 -29.59 11.10
N ALA A 466 3.23 -30.82 11.02
CA ALA A 466 3.66 -31.80 10.04
C ALA A 466 3.41 -31.35 8.60
N PHE A 467 2.29 -30.67 8.33
CA PHE A 467 2.04 -30.06 7.03
C PHE A 467 3.03 -28.93 6.76
N LYS A 468 3.16 -28.00 7.69
CA LYS A 468 4.05 -26.84 7.57
C LYS A 468 5.50 -27.26 7.27
N ASP A 469 6.01 -28.23 8.04
CA ASP A 469 7.33 -28.81 7.78
C ASP A 469 7.43 -29.44 6.39
N SER A 470 6.39 -30.18 5.97
CA SER A 470 6.37 -30.88 4.67
C SER A 470 6.21 -29.95 3.46
N ALA A 471 5.70 -28.74 3.67
CA ALA A 471 5.52 -27.70 2.65
C ALA A 471 6.63 -26.63 2.69
N THR A 472 7.68 -26.83 3.47
CA THR A 472 8.81 -25.92 3.61
C THR A 472 10.02 -26.41 2.85
N TRP A 473 10.62 -25.52 2.06
CA TRP A 473 11.74 -25.78 1.17
C TRP A 473 12.84 -24.75 1.38
N CYS A 474 14.04 -25.19 1.65
CA CYS A 474 15.18 -24.35 1.94
C CYS A 474 16.14 -24.31 0.74
N PRO A 475 16.47 -23.13 0.20
CA PRO A 475 17.42 -23.02 -0.88
C PRO A 475 18.85 -23.26 -0.37
N ASN A 476 19.62 -24.08 -1.07
CA ASN A 476 21.05 -24.19 -0.87
C ASN A 476 21.75 -23.35 -1.95
N LEU A 477 22.11 -22.13 -1.59
CA LEU A 477 22.82 -21.20 -2.47
C LEU A 477 24.33 -21.45 -2.47
N ASN A 478 24.86 -22.14 -1.45
CA ASN A 478 26.29 -22.39 -1.25
C ASN A 478 26.77 -23.72 -1.87
N GLY A 479 25.87 -24.44 -2.54
CA GLY A 479 26.24 -25.65 -3.25
C GLY A 479 27.25 -25.36 -4.35
N TRP A 480 28.54 -25.37 -3.98
CA TRP A 480 29.63 -25.21 -4.93
C TRP A 480 29.72 -26.46 -5.81
N VAL A 481 29.20 -26.35 -7.02
CA VAL A 481 29.45 -27.37 -8.05
C VAL A 481 30.14 -26.68 -9.22
N PRO A 482 31.37 -27.06 -9.54
CA PRO A 482 32.07 -26.48 -10.67
C PRO A 482 31.24 -26.60 -11.95
N ASN A 483 31.16 -25.53 -12.73
CA ASN A 483 30.46 -25.44 -14.01
C ASN A 483 28.93 -25.52 -13.95
N LYS A 484 28.29 -25.30 -12.80
CA LYS A 484 26.84 -25.17 -12.75
C LYS A 484 26.36 -23.73 -12.99
N PRO A 485 25.25 -23.59 -13.70
CA PRO A 485 24.55 -22.31 -13.78
C PRO A 485 24.13 -21.84 -12.38
N ALA A 486 24.07 -20.52 -12.22
CA ALA A 486 23.47 -19.91 -11.03
C ALA A 486 22.04 -20.43 -10.84
N GLY A 487 21.70 -20.81 -9.64
CA GLY A 487 20.36 -21.29 -9.27
C GLY A 487 20.35 -21.83 -7.86
N ALA A 488 19.18 -21.91 -7.27
CA ALA A 488 19.00 -22.48 -5.94
C ALA A 488 18.68 -23.97 -6.02
N TRP A 489 19.19 -24.73 -5.06
CA TRP A 489 18.72 -26.08 -4.82
C TRP A 489 17.83 -26.08 -3.60
N PHE A 490 16.67 -26.69 -3.71
CA PHE A 490 15.76 -26.76 -2.61
C PHE A 490 15.92 -28.06 -1.83
N THR A 491 16.27 -27.94 -0.55
CA THR A 491 16.26 -29.03 0.42
C THR A 491 14.90 -29.06 1.11
N TRP A 492 14.42 -30.28 1.41
CA TRP A 492 13.16 -30.47 2.09
C TRP A 492 13.31 -30.40 3.61
N GLN A 493 12.57 -29.52 4.25
CA GLN A 493 12.69 -29.26 5.68
C GLN A 493 12.27 -30.45 6.57
N ALA A 494 11.21 -31.16 6.20
CA ALA A 494 10.70 -32.26 7.03
C ALA A 494 11.71 -33.41 7.21
N THR A 495 12.70 -33.49 6.33
CA THR A 495 13.79 -34.49 6.47
C THR A 495 15.09 -33.86 5.95
N ALA A 496 15.97 -33.52 6.90
CA ALA A 496 17.27 -32.88 6.59
C ALA A 496 18.08 -33.74 5.61
N GLY A 497 18.70 -33.08 4.63
CA GLY A 497 19.55 -33.72 3.62
C GLY A 497 18.80 -34.23 2.39
N TYR A 498 17.48 -34.20 2.37
CA TYR A 498 16.69 -34.54 1.19
C TYR A 498 16.49 -33.30 0.30
N GLN A 499 16.63 -33.53 -1.00
CA GLN A 499 16.50 -32.49 -2.01
C GLN A 499 15.41 -32.88 -3.02
N VAL A 500 14.93 -31.87 -3.76
CA VAL A 500 14.01 -32.10 -4.87
C VAL A 500 14.79 -32.67 -6.06
N ARG A 501 14.34 -33.79 -6.61
CA ARG A 501 14.81 -34.31 -7.89
C ARG A 501 13.63 -34.57 -8.85
N VAL A 502 13.96 -34.78 -10.10
CA VAL A 502 12.98 -35.12 -11.15
C VAL A 502 13.24 -36.56 -11.62
N ASN A 503 12.21 -37.36 -11.70
CA ASN A 503 12.29 -38.74 -12.22
C ASN A 503 12.12 -38.80 -13.75
N ALA A 504 12.23 -40.00 -14.34
CA ALA A 504 12.07 -40.22 -15.78
C ALA A 504 10.66 -39.86 -16.32
N ARG A 505 9.65 -39.73 -15.45
CA ARG A 505 8.28 -39.29 -15.80
C ARG A 505 8.08 -37.79 -15.65
N ASN A 506 9.17 -37.04 -15.40
CA ASN A 506 9.13 -35.59 -15.07
C ASN A 506 8.34 -35.26 -13.79
N GLU A 507 8.20 -36.21 -12.86
CA GLU A 507 7.58 -35.98 -11.57
C GLU A 507 8.64 -35.55 -10.54
N LEU A 508 8.27 -34.64 -9.64
CA LEU A 508 9.13 -34.23 -8.53
C LEU A 508 9.06 -35.27 -7.41
N LEU A 509 10.23 -35.61 -6.93
CA LEU A 509 10.42 -36.48 -5.77
C LEU A 509 11.35 -35.80 -4.76
N THR A 510 11.19 -36.11 -3.49
CA THR A 510 12.20 -35.87 -2.45
C THR A 510 13.16 -37.06 -2.43
N ASP A 511 14.45 -36.83 -2.44
CA ASP A 511 15.45 -37.91 -2.37
C ASP A 511 16.72 -37.45 -1.60
N GLY A 512 17.29 -38.39 -0.85
CA GLY A 512 18.56 -38.19 -0.17
C GLY A 512 19.75 -38.21 -1.16
N TRP A 513 20.76 -37.45 -0.82
CA TRP A 513 22.02 -37.52 -1.55
C TRP A 513 22.85 -38.70 -1.03
N TYR A 514 23.03 -39.71 -1.90
CA TYR A 514 23.87 -40.89 -1.64
C TYR A 514 24.85 -41.07 -2.80
N GLY A 515 25.95 -40.31 -2.90
CA GLY A 515 26.90 -40.59 -3.96
C GLY A 515 27.83 -39.45 -4.33
N GLU A 516 28.65 -39.66 -5.37
CA GLU A 516 29.64 -38.74 -5.84
C GLU A 516 29.05 -37.47 -6.48
N TRP A 517 29.79 -36.38 -6.46
CA TRP A 517 29.44 -35.07 -7.00
C TRP A 517 28.93 -35.08 -8.46
N ARG A 518 29.28 -36.08 -9.25
CA ARG A 518 28.80 -36.23 -10.63
C ARG A 518 27.34 -36.54 -10.74
N ASP A 519 26.76 -37.25 -9.76
CA ASP A 519 25.36 -37.60 -9.74
C ASP A 519 24.45 -36.42 -9.37
N LEU A 520 24.97 -35.43 -8.65
CA LEU A 520 24.23 -34.20 -8.31
C LEU A 520 23.77 -33.44 -9.55
N LEU A 521 24.55 -33.45 -10.62
CA LEU A 521 24.24 -32.70 -11.84
C LEU A 521 23.09 -33.27 -12.66
N THR A 522 22.90 -34.60 -12.57
CA THR A 522 21.86 -35.30 -13.33
C THR A 522 20.60 -35.56 -12.50
N ARG A 523 20.73 -35.63 -11.18
CA ARG A 523 19.64 -35.99 -10.27
C ARG A 523 18.95 -34.78 -9.62
N PHE A 524 19.69 -33.74 -9.30
CA PHE A 524 19.17 -32.58 -8.55
C PHE A 524 19.25 -31.32 -9.40
N PRO A 525 18.12 -30.90 -9.94
CA PRO A 525 18.07 -29.71 -10.79
C PRO A 525 18.32 -28.43 -9.99
N ALA A 526 19.00 -27.48 -10.60
CA ALA A 526 19.03 -26.11 -10.13
C ALA A 526 17.75 -25.39 -10.57
N TRP A 527 17.15 -24.66 -9.65
CA TRP A 527 15.92 -23.92 -9.86
C TRP A 527 16.17 -22.43 -9.90
N GLU A 528 15.52 -21.77 -10.81
CA GLU A 528 15.46 -20.30 -10.86
C GLU A 528 14.02 -19.86 -10.70
N VAL A 529 13.85 -18.75 -9.97
CA VAL A 529 12.57 -18.05 -9.93
C VAL A 529 12.51 -17.10 -11.11
N VAL A 530 11.52 -17.29 -11.95
CA VAL A 530 11.33 -16.53 -13.19
C VAL A 530 9.99 -15.81 -13.17
N PRO A 531 9.76 -14.82 -14.06
CA PRO A 531 8.46 -14.16 -14.16
C PRO A 531 7.31 -15.15 -14.25
N PRO A 532 6.13 -14.83 -13.70
CA PRO A 532 5.00 -15.76 -13.65
C PRO A 532 4.50 -16.09 -15.05
N ALA A 533 4.19 -17.35 -15.29
CA ALA A 533 3.58 -17.81 -16.53
C ALA A 533 2.16 -17.23 -16.72
N ALA A 534 1.43 -17.00 -15.63
CA ALA A 534 0.14 -16.31 -15.63
C ALA A 534 0.23 -15.02 -14.78
N SER A 535 -0.22 -13.92 -15.33
CA SER A 535 -0.32 -12.61 -14.67
C SER A 535 -1.55 -12.52 -13.75
#